data_c337d15be8318d4eca7d18c3940e4802
#
_entry.id   c337d15be8318d4eca7d18c3940e4802
#
_cell.length_a   1.000
_cell.length_b   1.000
_cell.length_c   1.000
_cell.angle_alpha   90.00
_cell.angle_beta   90.00
_cell.angle_gamma   90.00
#
_symmetry.space_group_name_H-M   'P 1'
#
loop_
_entity.id
_entity.type
_entity.pdbx_description
1 polymer ?
#
loop_
_entity_poly.entity_id
_entity_poly.type
_entity_poly.pdbx_seq_one_letter_code
_entity_poly.pdbx_strand_id
1 'polypeptide(L)'
;MNGTHSAVLSMEGVCLSFGAKRVLDGLTFAVARGECFGFLGPSGAGKTTTIKLLTRQLTADTGRIALFGRPIENASGADYDRIGILSDTSALYERLTIEENLRLYAQVRGRGGRGIPALLERVGLDRDRKTLIKNCSKGMRQRAALLATLVHSPELVFLDEPTSGLDPAARAEVHKMLAELRRAGTTVFLTTHDMAEAESCCDRLAILNEGRIVTMGSPQSLTMEHARNRLVVTTRTHGVVELTKDAACADTVRDLLAAGEVLSLHSDEPNLEEVFLELTGKEF
;
A
#
# COMPACT_ATOMS: atom_id res chain seq x y z
N MET A 1 -21.49 14.49 -9.42
CA MET A 1 -21.43 13.61 -10.61
C MET A 1 -20.39 12.55 -10.33
N ASN A 2 -20.82 11.40 -9.81
CA ASN A 2 -19.92 10.29 -9.50
C ASN A 2 -19.47 9.64 -10.81
N GLY A 3 -18.25 9.94 -11.26
CA GLY A 3 -17.59 9.16 -12.31
C GLY A 3 -17.40 7.74 -11.81
N THR A 4 -18.19 6.81 -12.34
CA THR A 4 -17.98 5.36 -12.16
C THR A 4 -16.68 4.99 -12.85
N HIS A 5 -15.53 5.20 -12.18
CA HIS A 5 -14.31 4.51 -12.55
C HIS A 5 -14.59 3.02 -12.42
N SER A 6 -14.58 2.29 -13.54
CA SER A 6 -14.82 0.85 -13.52
C SER A 6 -13.78 0.21 -12.61
N ALA A 7 -14.24 -0.50 -11.58
CA ALA A 7 -13.36 -1.20 -10.66
C ALA A 7 -12.52 -2.23 -11.42
N VAL A 8 -11.22 -2.21 -11.20
CA VAL A 8 -10.28 -3.24 -11.73
C VAL A 8 -10.38 -4.51 -10.92
N LEU A 9 -10.69 -4.36 -9.64
CA LEU A 9 -10.74 -5.41 -8.64
C LEU A 9 -11.90 -5.14 -7.70
N SER A 10 -12.69 -6.15 -7.35
CA SER A 10 -13.68 -6.06 -6.28
C SER A 10 -13.82 -7.37 -5.50
N MET A 11 -14.16 -7.24 -4.24
CA MET A 11 -14.64 -8.30 -3.36
C MET A 11 -15.99 -7.92 -2.77
N GLU A 12 -16.92 -8.87 -2.68
CA GLU A 12 -18.26 -8.67 -2.11
C GLU A 12 -18.58 -9.81 -1.14
N GLY A 13 -18.64 -9.52 0.16
CA GLY A 13 -18.99 -10.46 1.21
C GLY A 13 -18.08 -11.69 1.29
N VAL A 14 -16.79 -11.54 0.97
CA VAL A 14 -15.87 -12.66 0.87
C VAL A 14 -15.47 -13.18 2.23
N CYS A 15 -15.68 -14.49 2.44
CA CYS A 15 -15.26 -15.21 3.65
C CYS A 15 -14.30 -16.34 3.27
N LEU A 16 -13.38 -16.64 4.19
CA LEU A 16 -12.46 -17.77 4.09
C LEU A 16 -12.10 -18.31 5.48
N SER A 17 -12.13 -19.64 5.61
CA SER A 17 -11.73 -20.35 6.82
C SER A 17 -10.67 -21.41 6.53
N PHE A 18 -9.76 -21.64 7.47
CA PHE A 18 -8.87 -22.80 7.47
C PHE A 18 -9.27 -23.73 8.63
N GLY A 19 -9.96 -24.82 8.31
CA GLY A 19 -10.57 -25.68 9.31
C GLY A 19 -11.62 -24.90 10.12
N ALA A 20 -11.48 -24.87 11.44
CA ALA A 20 -12.40 -24.14 12.33
C ALA A 20 -12.07 -22.62 12.44
N LYS A 21 -10.92 -22.17 11.95
CA LYS A 21 -10.48 -20.79 12.08
C LYS A 21 -10.95 -19.96 10.90
N ARG A 22 -11.89 -19.01 11.12
CA ARG A 22 -12.25 -17.99 10.15
C ARG A 22 -11.10 -16.97 10.06
N VAL A 23 -10.58 -16.76 8.85
CA VAL A 23 -9.45 -15.86 8.57
C VAL A 23 -9.89 -14.59 7.87
N LEU A 24 -10.92 -14.69 7.01
CA LEU A 24 -11.56 -13.54 6.39
C LEU A 24 -13.08 -13.64 6.63
N ASP A 25 -13.69 -12.51 6.96
CA ASP A 25 -15.10 -12.48 7.36
C ASP A 25 -15.83 -11.29 6.72
N GLY A 26 -16.47 -11.56 5.59
CA GLY A 26 -17.33 -10.61 4.89
C GLY A 26 -16.60 -9.46 4.20
N LEU A 27 -15.38 -9.66 3.71
CA LEU A 27 -14.62 -8.59 3.05
C LEU A 27 -15.36 -8.03 1.85
N THR A 28 -15.57 -6.70 1.86
CA THR A 28 -16.25 -5.98 0.77
C THR A 28 -15.48 -4.69 0.47
N PHE A 29 -14.91 -4.60 -0.72
CA PHE A 29 -14.23 -3.41 -1.23
C PHE A 29 -14.07 -3.46 -2.75
N ALA A 30 -13.74 -2.32 -3.35
CA ALA A 30 -13.41 -2.21 -4.76
C ALA A 30 -12.22 -1.28 -4.96
N VAL A 31 -11.38 -1.58 -5.95
CA VAL A 31 -10.20 -0.80 -6.32
C VAL A 31 -10.41 -0.23 -7.72
N ALA A 32 -10.26 1.08 -7.85
CA ALA A 32 -10.39 1.78 -9.13
C ALA A 32 -9.13 1.60 -10.00
N ARG A 33 -9.28 1.80 -11.31
CA ARG A 33 -8.14 1.79 -12.23
C ARG A 33 -7.18 2.95 -11.93
N GLY A 34 -5.88 2.67 -11.85
CA GLY A 34 -4.83 3.65 -11.56
C GLY A 34 -4.76 4.08 -10.09
N GLU A 35 -5.55 3.48 -9.21
CA GLU A 35 -5.55 3.73 -7.77
C GLU A 35 -4.40 2.95 -7.10
N CYS A 36 -3.76 3.56 -6.12
CA CYS A 36 -2.95 2.85 -5.13
C CYS A 36 -3.82 2.59 -3.89
N PHE A 37 -4.26 1.34 -3.75
CA PHE A 37 -5.11 0.92 -2.64
C PHE A 37 -4.31 0.14 -1.62
N GLY A 38 -4.30 0.61 -0.37
CA GLY A 38 -3.60 0.02 0.75
C GLY A 38 -4.48 -0.93 1.57
N PHE A 39 -3.90 -2.04 2.00
CA PHE A 39 -4.50 -2.97 2.97
C PHE A 39 -3.62 -2.94 4.22
N LEU A 40 -4.02 -2.13 5.19
CA LEU A 40 -3.29 -1.88 6.42
C LEU A 40 -3.80 -2.79 7.53
N GLY A 41 -2.90 -3.37 8.31
CA GLY A 41 -3.31 -4.20 9.44
C GLY A 41 -2.16 -4.98 10.05
N PRO A 42 -2.32 -5.48 11.30
CA PRO A 42 -1.28 -6.24 11.99
C PRO A 42 -0.98 -7.58 11.30
N SER A 43 0.11 -8.21 11.73
CA SER A 43 0.44 -9.56 11.28
C SER A 43 -0.69 -10.53 11.64
N GLY A 44 -1.08 -11.37 10.66
CA GLY A 44 -2.19 -12.32 10.84
C GLY A 44 -3.60 -11.74 10.62
N ALA A 45 -3.77 -10.44 10.31
CA ALA A 45 -5.07 -9.84 10.03
C ALA A 45 -5.76 -10.36 8.76
N GLY A 46 -5.04 -11.08 7.86
CA GLY A 46 -5.59 -11.63 6.63
C GLY A 46 -5.08 -10.99 5.34
N LYS A 47 -4.11 -10.06 5.40
CA LYS A 47 -3.57 -9.31 4.24
C LYS A 47 -3.06 -10.23 3.12
N THR A 48 -2.07 -11.07 3.42
CA THR A 48 -1.51 -12.05 2.46
C THR A 48 -2.56 -13.04 1.97
N THR A 49 -3.47 -13.46 2.85
CA THR A 49 -4.58 -14.35 2.49
C THR A 49 -5.51 -13.70 1.46
N THR A 50 -5.78 -12.41 1.60
CA THR A 50 -6.55 -11.63 0.63
C THR A 50 -5.84 -11.60 -0.73
N ILE A 51 -4.54 -11.33 -0.79
CA ILE A 51 -3.78 -11.39 -2.05
C ILE A 51 -3.86 -12.80 -2.67
N LYS A 52 -3.74 -13.86 -1.89
CA LYS A 52 -3.85 -15.24 -2.39
C LYS A 52 -5.21 -15.56 -3.01
N LEU A 53 -6.30 -15.00 -2.47
CA LEU A 53 -7.63 -15.09 -3.08
C LEU A 53 -7.69 -14.29 -4.39
N LEU A 54 -7.20 -13.03 -4.39
CA LEU A 54 -7.19 -12.14 -5.55
C LEU A 54 -6.30 -12.63 -6.69
N THR A 55 -5.36 -13.49 -6.39
CA THR A 55 -4.46 -14.15 -7.35
C THR A 55 -4.83 -15.61 -7.63
N ARG A 56 -5.99 -16.06 -7.11
CA ARG A 56 -6.53 -17.41 -7.28
C ARG A 56 -5.60 -18.55 -6.81
N GLN A 57 -4.73 -18.24 -5.85
CA GLN A 57 -3.95 -19.25 -5.14
C GLN A 57 -4.79 -19.95 -4.05
N LEU A 58 -5.86 -19.29 -3.62
CA LEU A 58 -6.90 -19.83 -2.73
C LEU A 58 -8.28 -19.58 -3.34
N THR A 59 -9.27 -20.34 -2.87
CA THR A 59 -10.68 -20.18 -3.23
C THR A 59 -11.46 -19.74 -1.99
N ALA A 60 -12.34 -18.76 -2.12
CA ALA A 60 -13.18 -18.28 -1.03
C ALA A 60 -14.26 -19.32 -0.68
N ASP A 61 -14.66 -19.38 0.59
CA ASP A 61 -15.79 -20.20 1.04
C ASP A 61 -17.12 -19.61 0.54
N THR A 62 -17.23 -18.27 0.62
CA THR A 62 -18.42 -17.51 0.19
C THR A 62 -18.02 -16.13 -0.33
N GLY A 63 -18.98 -15.46 -0.96
CA GLY A 63 -18.79 -14.13 -1.53
C GLY A 63 -18.44 -14.15 -3.01
N ARG A 64 -18.11 -12.98 -3.56
CA ARG A 64 -17.76 -12.81 -4.98
C ARG A 64 -16.48 -12.02 -5.10
N ILE A 65 -15.64 -12.43 -6.04
CA ILE A 65 -14.42 -11.71 -6.42
C ILE A 65 -14.50 -11.43 -7.91
N ALA A 66 -14.25 -10.18 -8.32
CA ALA A 66 -14.14 -9.84 -9.72
C ALA A 66 -12.79 -9.19 -10.01
N LEU A 67 -12.22 -9.53 -11.17
CA LEU A 67 -10.96 -9.03 -11.69
C LEU A 67 -11.17 -8.54 -13.12
N PHE A 68 -10.79 -7.29 -13.42
CA PHE A 68 -11.02 -6.64 -14.72
C PHE A 68 -12.47 -6.74 -15.20
N GLY A 69 -13.42 -6.62 -14.26
CA GLY A 69 -14.86 -6.66 -14.55
C GLY A 69 -15.43 -8.06 -14.79
N ARG A 70 -14.66 -9.13 -14.53
CA ARG A 70 -15.10 -10.53 -14.67
C ARG A 70 -15.00 -11.27 -13.35
N PRO A 71 -15.88 -12.25 -13.07
CA PRO A 71 -15.70 -13.15 -11.94
C PRO A 71 -14.31 -13.81 -12.01
N ILE A 72 -13.64 -13.92 -10.86
CA ILE A 72 -12.25 -14.41 -10.83
C ILE A 72 -12.14 -15.87 -11.29
N GLU A 73 -13.20 -16.65 -11.15
CA GLU A 73 -13.28 -18.03 -11.62
C GLU A 73 -13.15 -18.12 -13.14
N ASN A 74 -13.52 -17.06 -13.85
CA ASN A 74 -13.47 -16.93 -15.31
C ASN A 74 -12.19 -16.22 -15.79
N ALA A 75 -11.27 -15.87 -14.87
CA ALA A 75 -10.00 -15.26 -15.24
C ALA A 75 -9.14 -16.23 -16.04
N SER A 76 -8.60 -15.74 -17.15
CA SER A 76 -7.79 -16.49 -18.10
C SER A 76 -6.29 -16.18 -17.95
N GLY A 77 -5.44 -16.93 -18.67
CA GLY A 77 -4.00 -16.61 -18.76
C GLY A 77 -3.74 -15.17 -19.20
N ALA A 78 -4.54 -14.66 -20.16
CA ALA A 78 -4.43 -13.29 -20.64
C ALA A 78 -4.74 -12.23 -19.56
N ASP A 79 -5.61 -12.52 -18.59
CA ASP A 79 -5.86 -11.63 -17.46
C ASP A 79 -4.68 -11.66 -16.49
N TYR A 80 -4.06 -12.82 -16.28
CA TYR A 80 -2.84 -12.95 -15.44
C TYR A 80 -1.59 -12.34 -16.08
N ASP A 81 -1.53 -12.22 -17.41
CA ASP A 81 -0.45 -11.48 -18.09
C ASP A 81 -0.51 -9.97 -17.86
N ARG A 82 -1.62 -9.47 -17.36
CA ARG A 82 -1.82 -8.06 -16.98
C ARG A 82 -1.51 -7.79 -15.50
N ILE A 83 -1.11 -8.82 -14.75
CA ILE A 83 -0.91 -8.74 -13.30
C ILE A 83 0.56 -8.97 -12.96
N GLY A 84 1.10 -8.11 -12.11
CA GLY A 84 2.36 -8.32 -11.39
C GLY A 84 2.08 -8.75 -9.95
N ILE A 85 2.88 -9.66 -9.41
CA ILE A 85 2.74 -10.13 -8.03
C ILE A 85 4.12 -10.14 -7.37
N LEU A 86 4.26 -9.36 -6.30
CA LEU A 86 5.38 -9.43 -5.36
C LEU A 86 4.84 -9.98 -4.03
N SER A 87 5.32 -11.12 -3.62
CA SER A 87 4.98 -11.76 -2.35
C SER A 87 6.25 -12.26 -1.66
N ASP A 88 6.11 -12.70 -0.41
CA ASP A 88 7.17 -13.37 0.36
C ASP A 88 7.79 -14.59 -0.35
N THR A 89 7.00 -15.23 -1.23
CA THR A 89 7.43 -16.37 -2.04
C THR A 89 8.00 -15.99 -3.40
N SER A 90 8.06 -14.69 -3.74
CA SER A 90 8.64 -14.20 -5.00
C SER A 90 10.15 -14.37 -4.98
N ALA A 91 10.62 -15.51 -5.50
CA ALA A 91 12.02 -15.90 -5.46
C ALA A 91 12.75 -15.51 -6.75
N LEU A 92 13.84 -14.78 -6.60
CA LEU A 92 14.83 -14.60 -7.67
C LEU A 92 15.79 -15.81 -7.69
N TYR A 93 16.27 -16.18 -8.86
CA TYR A 93 17.26 -17.25 -9.01
C TYR A 93 18.62 -16.78 -8.50
N GLU A 94 19.07 -17.35 -7.40
CA GLU A 94 20.28 -16.89 -6.68
C GLU A 94 21.57 -17.00 -7.51
N ARG A 95 21.64 -17.94 -8.46
CA ARG A 95 22.80 -18.18 -9.33
C ARG A 95 22.79 -17.33 -10.60
N LEU A 96 21.75 -16.54 -10.82
CA LEU A 96 21.66 -15.58 -11.91
C LEU A 96 21.96 -14.17 -11.38
N THR A 97 22.44 -13.32 -12.25
CA THR A 97 22.59 -11.89 -11.98
C THR A 97 21.24 -11.20 -11.91
N ILE A 98 21.20 -9.97 -11.42
CA ILE A 98 19.98 -9.15 -11.43
C ILE A 98 19.43 -9.06 -12.86
N GLU A 99 20.25 -8.68 -13.84
CA GLU A 99 19.82 -8.51 -15.23
C GLU A 99 19.32 -9.83 -15.85
N GLU A 100 19.99 -10.95 -15.60
CA GLU A 100 19.57 -12.27 -16.10
C GLU A 100 18.23 -12.70 -15.50
N ASN A 101 17.98 -12.44 -14.22
CA ASN A 101 16.67 -12.67 -13.61
C ASN A 101 15.59 -11.87 -14.32
N LEU A 102 15.80 -10.55 -14.50
CA LEU A 102 14.82 -9.71 -15.18
C LEU A 102 14.56 -10.18 -16.63
N ARG A 103 15.59 -10.57 -17.36
CA ARG A 103 15.45 -11.14 -18.71
C ARG A 103 14.64 -12.43 -18.71
N LEU A 104 14.90 -13.32 -17.76
CA LEU A 104 14.16 -14.55 -17.59
C LEU A 104 12.68 -14.30 -17.33
N TYR A 105 12.35 -13.41 -16.38
CA TYR A 105 10.96 -13.04 -16.08
C TYR A 105 10.27 -12.38 -17.29
N ALA A 106 10.96 -11.49 -18.01
CA ALA A 106 10.45 -10.89 -19.24
C ALA A 106 10.15 -11.95 -20.30
N GLN A 107 11.06 -12.90 -20.49
CA GLN A 107 10.90 -13.98 -21.48
C GLN A 107 9.74 -14.92 -21.16
N VAL A 108 9.57 -15.30 -19.87
CA VAL A 108 8.43 -16.12 -19.41
C VAL A 108 7.09 -15.42 -19.68
N ARG A 109 7.07 -14.09 -19.65
CA ARG A 109 5.90 -13.26 -19.97
C ARG A 109 5.79 -12.87 -21.44
N GLY A 110 6.56 -13.52 -22.34
CA GLY A 110 6.55 -13.24 -23.78
C GLY A 110 7.02 -11.82 -24.15
N ARG A 111 7.82 -11.18 -23.27
CA ARG A 111 8.32 -9.82 -23.47
C ARG A 111 9.81 -9.82 -23.78
N GLY A 112 10.22 -8.93 -24.68
CA GLY A 112 11.64 -8.69 -24.92
C GLY A 112 12.27 -7.85 -23.80
N GLY A 113 13.55 -8.09 -23.48
CA GLY A 113 14.27 -7.41 -22.42
C GLY A 113 14.69 -5.96 -22.73
N ARG A 114 14.16 -5.30 -23.75
CA ARG A 114 14.62 -3.93 -24.18
C ARG A 114 14.44 -2.86 -23.09
N GLY A 115 13.41 -2.95 -22.26
CA GLY A 115 13.14 -1.99 -21.21
C GLY A 115 13.93 -2.20 -19.91
N ILE A 116 14.64 -3.33 -19.76
CA ILE A 116 15.35 -3.68 -18.53
C ILE A 116 16.40 -2.65 -18.11
N PRO A 117 17.24 -2.11 -18.98
CA PRO A 117 18.22 -1.09 -18.58
C PRO A 117 17.57 0.14 -17.92
N ALA A 118 16.48 0.66 -18.51
CA ALA A 118 15.75 1.80 -17.96
C ALA A 118 15.07 1.45 -16.61
N LEU A 119 14.57 0.23 -16.44
CA LEU A 119 14.02 -0.22 -15.17
C LEU A 119 15.09 -0.30 -14.08
N LEU A 120 16.28 -0.82 -14.40
CA LEU A 120 17.41 -0.89 -13.47
C LEU A 120 17.88 0.50 -13.00
N GLU A 121 17.95 1.44 -13.94
CA GLU A 121 18.34 2.83 -13.67
C GLU A 121 17.36 3.52 -12.70
N ARG A 122 16.05 3.28 -12.87
CA ARG A 122 14.98 3.86 -12.02
C ARG A 122 15.11 3.48 -10.54
N VAL A 123 15.73 2.35 -10.22
CA VAL A 123 15.92 1.87 -8.83
C VAL A 123 17.37 1.87 -8.39
N GLY A 124 18.26 2.51 -9.16
CA GLY A 124 19.68 2.58 -8.84
C GLY A 124 20.40 1.22 -8.80
N LEU A 125 19.99 0.28 -9.66
CA LEU A 125 20.63 -1.04 -9.81
C LEU A 125 21.37 -1.21 -11.16
N ASP A 126 21.49 -0.15 -11.94
CA ASP A 126 22.18 -0.15 -13.23
C ASP A 126 23.65 -0.59 -13.14
N ARG A 127 24.37 -0.09 -12.12
CA ARG A 127 25.77 -0.45 -11.85
C ARG A 127 25.93 -1.86 -11.32
N ASP A 128 24.93 -2.35 -10.58
CA ASP A 128 24.94 -3.67 -9.94
C ASP A 128 24.27 -4.76 -10.79
N ARG A 129 23.83 -4.45 -12.01
CA ARG A 129 23.06 -5.36 -12.86
C ARG A 129 23.70 -6.73 -13.07
N LYS A 130 25.04 -6.82 -13.01
CA LYS A 130 25.81 -8.06 -13.16
C LYS A 130 26.10 -8.77 -11.84
N THR A 131 25.63 -8.23 -10.71
CA THR A 131 25.76 -8.87 -9.40
C THR A 131 24.83 -10.07 -9.31
N LEU A 132 25.37 -11.21 -8.87
CA LEU A 132 24.57 -12.40 -8.60
C LEU A 132 23.61 -12.15 -7.44
N ILE A 133 22.38 -12.63 -7.53
CA ILE A 133 21.36 -12.41 -6.50
C ILE A 133 21.83 -12.90 -5.11
N LYS A 134 22.54 -14.00 -5.02
CA LYS A 134 23.11 -14.49 -3.75
C LYS A 134 24.04 -13.48 -3.07
N ASN A 135 24.66 -12.59 -3.82
CA ASN A 135 25.61 -11.58 -3.34
C ASN A 135 24.95 -10.20 -3.12
N CYS A 136 23.65 -10.06 -3.44
CA CYS A 136 22.94 -8.82 -3.25
C CYS A 136 22.59 -8.59 -1.78
N SER A 137 22.57 -7.34 -1.35
CA SER A 137 21.96 -6.95 -0.08
C SER A 137 20.44 -7.25 -0.08
N LYS A 138 19.81 -7.24 1.09
CA LYS A 138 18.35 -7.42 1.20
C LYS A 138 17.61 -6.36 0.36
N GLY A 139 18.02 -5.09 0.44
CA GLY A 139 17.43 -4.01 -0.33
C GLY A 139 17.62 -4.15 -1.85
N MET A 140 18.78 -4.61 -2.31
CA MET A 140 19.01 -4.91 -3.73
C MET A 140 18.11 -6.04 -4.22
N ARG A 141 17.98 -7.13 -3.44
CA ARG A 141 17.08 -8.26 -3.77
C ARG A 141 15.64 -7.82 -3.87
N GLN A 142 15.17 -7.02 -2.92
CA GLN A 142 13.79 -6.52 -2.90
C GLN A 142 13.48 -5.65 -4.10
N ARG A 143 14.37 -4.68 -4.42
CA ARG A 143 14.23 -3.84 -5.62
C ARG A 143 14.28 -4.67 -6.91
N ALA A 144 15.17 -5.66 -7.00
CA ALA A 144 15.23 -6.56 -8.15
C ALA A 144 13.96 -7.42 -8.27
N ALA A 145 13.39 -7.94 -7.17
CA ALA A 145 12.14 -8.68 -7.16
C ALA A 145 10.96 -7.80 -7.60
N LEU A 146 10.90 -6.56 -7.13
CA LEU A 146 9.91 -5.59 -7.58
C LEU A 146 10.03 -5.32 -9.08
N LEU A 147 11.25 -5.13 -9.62
CA LEU A 147 11.46 -4.99 -11.06
C LEU A 147 11.02 -6.22 -11.84
N ALA A 148 11.31 -7.43 -11.36
CA ALA A 148 10.86 -8.67 -11.98
C ALA A 148 9.34 -8.75 -12.10
N THR A 149 8.63 -8.18 -11.13
CA THR A 149 7.17 -8.06 -11.13
C THR A 149 6.66 -7.08 -12.21
N LEU A 150 7.49 -6.13 -12.63
CA LEU A 150 7.12 -5.02 -13.52
C LEU A 150 7.61 -5.18 -14.97
N VAL A 151 8.50 -6.12 -15.27
CA VAL A 151 9.16 -6.26 -16.60
C VAL A 151 8.19 -6.41 -17.77
N HIS A 152 6.97 -6.88 -17.51
CA HIS A 152 5.94 -7.10 -18.53
C HIS A 152 4.91 -5.95 -18.60
N SER A 153 5.12 -4.85 -17.85
CA SER A 153 4.26 -3.67 -17.81
C SER A 153 2.80 -4.02 -17.41
N PRO A 154 2.58 -4.57 -16.22
CA PRO A 154 1.25 -4.97 -15.76
C PRO A 154 0.33 -3.75 -15.57
N GLU A 155 -0.99 -3.98 -15.69
CA GLU A 155 -2.03 -2.98 -15.40
C GLU A 155 -2.39 -2.95 -13.90
N LEU A 156 -2.21 -4.08 -13.21
CA LEU A 156 -2.46 -4.25 -11.78
C LEU A 156 -1.27 -4.93 -11.12
N VAL A 157 -0.82 -4.41 -10.00
CA VAL A 157 0.29 -4.99 -9.23
C VAL A 157 -0.17 -5.28 -7.80
N PHE A 158 0.04 -6.50 -7.35
CA PHE A 158 -0.12 -6.90 -5.95
C PHE A 158 1.25 -6.88 -5.27
N LEU A 159 1.37 -6.13 -4.19
CA LEU A 159 2.62 -5.97 -3.44
C LEU A 159 2.37 -6.34 -1.97
N ASP A 160 2.90 -7.48 -1.55
CA ASP A 160 2.80 -7.92 -0.17
C ASP A 160 4.02 -7.44 0.62
N GLU A 161 3.81 -6.44 1.48
CA GLU A 161 4.83 -5.81 2.33
C GLU A 161 6.14 -5.45 1.60
N PRO A 162 6.08 -4.64 0.52
CA PRO A 162 7.21 -4.44 -0.38
C PRO A 162 8.44 -3.78 0.26
N THR A 163 8.28 -3.08 1.37
CA THR A 163 9.36 -2.37 2.07
C THR A 163 9.76 -3.02 3.38
N SER A 164 9.17 -4.17 3.73
CA SER A 164 9.43 -4.84 5.01
C SER A 164 10.92 -5.15 5.21
N GLY A 165 11.47 -4.65 6.33
CA GLY A 165 12.86 -4.86 6.72
C GLY A 165 13.89 -4.24 5.78
N LEU A 166 13.51 -3.22 5.00
CA LEU A 166 14.43 -2.37 4.25
C LEU A 166 14.96 -1.23 5.14
N ASP A 167 16.19 -0.81 4.85
CA ASP A 167 16.72 0.43 5.39
C ASP A 167 15.98 1.66 4.80
N PRO A 168 16.06 2.84 5.44
CA PRO A 168 15.32 4.03 4.99
C PRO A 168 15.62 4.44 3.54
N ALA A 169 16.86 4.28 3.07
CA ALA A 169 17.25 4.68 1.71
C ALA A 169 16.62 3.72 0.67
N ALA A 170 16.69 2.41 0.89
CA ALA A 170 16.07 1.41 0.03
C ALA A 170 14.53 1.56 0.02
N ARG A 171 13.91 1.89 1.16
CA ARG A 171 12.47 2.18 1.27
C ARG A 171 12.08 3.38 0.42
N ALA A 172 12.84 4.49 0.51
CA ALA A 172 12.57 5.69 -0.28
C ALA A 172 12.60 5.41 -1.80
N GLU A 173 13.52 4.58 -2.27
CA GLU A 173 13.57 4.18 -3.69
C GLU A 173 12.34 3.37 -4.10
N VAL A 174 11.85 2.46 -3.25
CA VAL A 174 10.60 1.72 -3.50
C VAL A 174 9.41 2.68 -3.55
N HIS A 175 9.27 3.58 -2.58
CA HIS A 175 8.18 4.58 -2.57
C HIS A 175 8.19 5.46 -3.82
N LYS A 176 9.37 5.90 -4.26
CA LYS A 176 9.53 6.66 -5.51
C LYS A 176 9.01 5.87 -6.70
N MET A 177 9.36 4.57 -6.78
CA MET A 177 8.88 3.71 -7.86
C MET A 177 7.36 3.52 -7.80
N LEU A 178 6.75 3.33 -6.62
CA LEU A 178 5.30 3.23 -6.47
C LEU A 178 4.61 4.51 -6.96
N ALA A 179 5.15 5.68 -6.63
CA ALA A 179 4.64 6.96 -7.12
C ALA A 179 4.73 7.09 -8.65
N GLU A 180 5.79 6.57 -9.27
CA GLU A 180 5.94 6.56 -10.72
C GLU A 180 4.96 5.60 -11.40
N LEU A 181 4.75 4.39 -10.85
CA LEU A 181 3.76 3.43 -11.34
C LEU A 181 2.37 4.03 -11.35
N ARG A 182 2.00 4.68 -10.25
CA ARG A 182 0.72 5.37 -10.11
C ARG A 182 0.55 6.48 -11.16
N ARG A 183 1.58 7.34 -11.37
CA ARG A 183 1.55 8.38 -12.43
C ARG A 183 1.43 7.78 -13.81
N ALA A 184 1.96 6.59 -14.05
CA ALA A 184 1.83 5.86 -15.29
C ALA A 184 0.45 5.18 -15.47
N GLY A 185 -0.45 5.28 -14.48
CA GLY A 185 -1.78 4.68 -14.53
C GLY A 185 -1.84 3.21 -14.13
N THR A 186 -0.76 2.64 -13.59
CA THR A 186 -0.76 1.28 -13.04
C THR A 186 -1.56 1.27 -11.74
N THR A 187 -2.48 0.32 -11.61
CA THR A 187 -3.21 0.08 -10.36
C THR A 187 -2.32 -0.70 -9.39
N VAL A 188 -2.25 -0.27 -8.15
CA VAL A 188 -1.43 -0.92 -7.11
C VAL A 188 -2.33 -1.36 -5.96
N PHE A 189 -2.27 -2.65 -5.61
CA PHE A 189 -2.82 -3.18 -4.38
C PHE A 189 -1.66 -3.49 -3.44
N LEU A 190 -1.53 -2.71 -2.38
CA LEU A 190 -0.41 -2.75 -1.44
C LEU A 190 -0.87 -3.30 -0.09
N THR A 191 -0.19 -4.30 0.44
CA THR A 191 -0.35 -4.65 1.86
C THR A 191 0.82 -4.12 2.67
N THR A 192 0.54 -3.58 3.83
CA THR A 192 1.57 -3.10 4.75
C THR A 192 1.09 -3.16 6.20
N HIS A 193 2.05 -3.20 7.11
CA HIS A 193 1.85 -2.90 8.52
C HIS A 193 2.51 -1.56 8.92
N ASP A 194 3.12 -0.85 7.98
CA ASP A 194 3.77 0.45 8.20
C ASP A 194 2.78 1.58 7.85
N MET A 195 2.36 2.32 8.89
CA MET A 195 1.41 3.43 8.76
C MET A 195 1.94 4.55 7.88
N ALA A 196 3.23 4.89 8.02
CA ALA A 196 3.86 5.95 7.22
C ALA A 196 3.92 5.56 5.73
N GLU A 197 4.12 4.27 5.42
CA GLU A 197 4.02 3.77 4.05
C GLU A 197 2.60 3.93 3.51
N ALA A 198 1.59 3.52 4.29
CA ALA A 198 0.19 3.64 3.90
C ALA A 198 -0.21 5.10 3.64
N GLU A 199 0.18 6.03 4.53
CA GLU A 199 -0.08 7.46 4.39
C GLU A 199 0.58 8.08 3.15
N SER A 200 1.83 7.69 2.87
CA SER A 200 2.60 8.31 1.79
C SER A 200 2.31 7.73 0.39
N CYS A 201 1.91 6.46 0.32
CA CYS A 201 1.80 5.73 -0.95
C CYS A 201 0.37 5.53 -1.42
N CYS A 202 -0.62 5.46 -0.52
CA CYS A 202 -1.97 5.05 -0.87
C CYS A 202 -2.91 6.24 -1.14
N ASP A 203 -3.76 6.12 -2.16
CA ASP A 203 -4.87 7.05 -2.40
C ASP A 203 -6.03 6.78 -1.45
N ARG A 204 -6.31 5.49 -1.24
CA ARG A 204 -7.25 4.96 -0.28
C ARG A 204 -6.66 3.74 0.38
N LEU A 205 -7.11 3.47 1.59
CA LEU A 205 -6.74 2.27 2.33
C LEU A 205 -7.94 1.69 3.07
N ALA A 206 -7.87 0.39 3.31
CA ALA A 206 -8.74 -0.32 4.25
C ALA A 206 -7.91 -0.78 5.45
N ILE A 207 -8.39 -0.49 6.65
CA ILE A 207 -7.82 -1.00 7.88
C ILE A 207 -8.44 -2.37 8.16
N LEU A 208 -7.58 -3.40 8.18
CA LEU A 208 -7.97 -4.78 8.39
C LEU A 208 -7.61 -5.22 9.81
N ASN A 209 -8.59 -5.72 10.55
CA ASN A 209 -8.38 -6.35 11.84
C ASN A 209 -9.19 -7.64 11.94
N GLU A 210 -8.56 -8.72 12.41
CA GLU A 210 -9.21 -10.03 12.62
C GLU A 210 -10.07 -10.51 11.43
N GLY A 211 -9.57 -10.31 10.22
CA GLY A 211 -10.23 -10.74 8.98
C GLY A 211 -11.39 -9.85 8.51
N ARG A 212 -11.60 -8.68 9.13
CA ARG A 212 -12.67 -7.73 8.77
C ARG A 212 -12.08 -6.37 8.42
N ILE A 213 -12.70 -5.66 7.50
CA ILE A 213 -12.43 -4.24 7.27
C ILE A 213 -13.12 -3.45 8.37
N VAL A 214 -12.33 -2.73 9.18
CA VAL A 214 -12.82 -1.89 10.29
C VAL A 214 -13.27 -0.52 9.76
N THR A 215 -12.45 0.07 8.88
CA THR A 215 -12.75 1.32 8.20
C THR A 215 -12.03 1.37 6.85
N MET A 216 -12.49 2.25 5.95
CA MET A 216 -11.89 2.44 4.64
C MET A 216 -12.09 3.88 4.15
N GLY A 217 -11.01 4.51 3.70
CA GLY A 217 -11.03 5.89 3.21
C GLY A 217 -9.68 6.33 2.68
N SER A 218 -9.53 7.60 2.30
CA SER A 218 -8.21 8.16 2.09
C SER A 218 -7.50 8.34 3.45
N PRO A 219 -6.15 8.25 3.53
CA PRO A 219 -5.44 8.51 4.79
C PRO A 219 -5.92 9.80 5.46
N GLN A 220 -6.02 10.87 4.68
CA GLN A 220 -6.47 12.16 5.17
C GLN A 220 -7.93 12.14 5.68
N SER A 221 -8.87 11.47 4.97
CA SER A 221 -10.27 11.39 5.44
C SER A 221 -10.37 10.64 6.76
N LEU A 222 -9.61 9.54 6.91
CA LEU A 222 -9.62 8.73 8.12
C LEU A 222 -9.07 9.50 9.33
N THR A 223 -7.98 10.25 9.17
CA THR A 223 -7.45 11.08 10.25
C THR A 223 -8.40 12.25 10.59
N MET A 224 -9.02 12.88 9.58
CA MET A 224 -9.97 13.97 9.78
C MET A 224 -11.29 13.54 10.45
N GLU A 225 -11.82 12.36 10.10
CA GLU A 225 -13.03 11.80 10.73
C GLU A 225 -12.84 11.54 12.23
N HIS A 226 -11.59 11.27 12.67
CA HIS A 226 -11.21 11.05 14.06
C HIS A 226 -10.54 12.29 14.69
N ALA A 227 -10.53 13.44 13.98
CA ALA A 227 -9.91 14.66 14.49
C ALA A 227 -10.62 15.14 15.76
N ARG A 228 -9.82 15.44 16.78
CA ARG A 228 -10.33 15.99 18.05
C ARG A 228 -10.74 17.44 17.85
N ASN A 229 -11.75 17.89 18.59
CA ASN A 229 -12.20 19.27 18.54
C ASN A 229 -11.23 20.22 19.28
N ARG A 230 -9.93 20.11 18.96
CA ARG A 230 -8.85 20.90 19.57
C ARG A 230 -7.95 21.52 18.52
N LEU A 231 -7.36 22.64 18.93
CA LEU A 231 -6.32 23.35 18.23
C LEU A 231 -5.06 23.33 19.09
N VAL A 232 -3.94 22.96 18.51
CA VAL A 232 -2.63 22.96 19.19
C VAL A 232 -1.82 24.13 18.68
N VAL A 233 -1.44 25.02 19.58
CA VAL A 233 -0.64 26.23 19.31
C VAL A 233 0.70 26.08 20.02
N THR A 234 1.78 26.00 19.27
CA THR A 234 3.14 26.08 19.86
C THR A 234 3.54 27.55 19.91
N THR A 235 3.88 28.02 21.07
CA THR A 235 4.25 29.42 21.33
C THR A 235 5.72 29.54 21.71
N ARG A 236 6.29 30.77 21.56
CA ARG A 236 7.69 31.07 21.92
C ARG A 236 7.95 31.00 23.42
N THR A 237 7.01 31.51 24.22
CA THR A 237 7.21 31.74 25.66
C THR A 237 6.39 30.80 26.53
N HIS A 238 5.23 30.33 26.06
CA HIS A 238 4.31 29.51 26.85
C HIS A 238 4.32 28.02 26.50
N GLY A 239 5.19 27.59 25.54
CA GLY A 239 5.24 26.20 25.08
C GLY A 239 4.00 25.83 24.26
N VAL A 240 3.47 24.64 24.47
CA VAL A 240 2.30 24.09 23.75
C VAL A 240 1.02 24.49 24.52
N VAL A 241 0.10 25.14 23.82
CA VAL A 241 -1.22 25.54 24.33
C VAL A 241 -2.28 24.77 23.52
N GLU A 242 -3.12 24.02 24.22
CA GLU A 242 -4.27 23.31 23.63
C GLU A 242 -5.54 24.12 23.84
N LEU A 243 -6.27 24.40 22.76
CA LEU A 243 -7.51 25.16 22.75
C LEU A 243 -8.63 24.29 22.19
N THR A 244 -9.81 24.36 22.82
CA THR A 244 -11.02 23.79 22.21
C THR A 244 -11.45 24.67 21.03
N LYS A 245 -11.82 24.08 19.89
CA LYS A 245 -12.29 24.82 18.70
C LYS A 245 -13.69 25.41 18.95
N ASP A 246 -13.74 26.53 19.67
CA ASP A 246 -14.94 27.31 19.97
C ASP A 246 -14.70 28.79 19.69
N ALA A 247 -15.67 29.63 20.02
CA ALA A 247 -15.57 31.08 19.82
C ALA A 247 -14.44 31.74 20.64
N ALA A 248 -14.16 31.24 21.83
CA ALA A 248 -13.09 31.75 22.69
C ALA A 248 -11.71 31.44 22.15
N CYS A 249 -11.56 30.29 21.44
CA CYS A 249 -10.33 29.91 20.74
C CYS A 249 -9.92 30.96 19.71
N ALA A 250 -10.86 31.52 18.95
CA ALA A 250 -10.57 32.53 17.93
C ALA A 250 -9.93 33.77 18.49
N ASP A 251 -10.41 34.27 19.67
CA ASP A 251 -9.85 35.42 20.33
C ASP A 251 -8.44 35.14 20.87
N THR A 252 -8.24 33.99 21.52
CA THR A 252 -6.93 33.57 22.04
C THR A 252 -5.89 33.44 20.90
N VAL A 253 -6.27 32.81 19.81
CA VAL A 253 -5.37 32.65 18.64
C VAL A 253 -5.03 33.99 18.02
N ARG A 254 -6.00 34.89 17.87
CA ARG A 254 -5.78 36.25 17.38
C ARG A 254 -4.76 37.00 18.26
N ASP A 255 -4.92 36.93 19.57
CA ASP A 255 -4.07 37.66 20.52
C ASP A 255 -2.63 37.09 20.50
N LEU A 256 -2.46 35.77 20.44
CA LEU A 256 -1.16 35.13 20.30
C LEU A 256 -0.47 35.47 18.95
N LEU A 257 -1.23 35.56 17.87
CA LEU A 257 -0.72 35.97 16.56
C LEU A 257 -0.30 37.47 16.60
N ALA A 258 -1.11 38.33 17.18
CA ALA A 258 -0.82 39.75 17.30
C ALA A 258 0.43 40.01 18.16
N ALA A 259 0.66 39.21 19.20
CA ALA A 259 1.86 39.24 20.03
C ALA A 259 3.11 38.64 19.37
N GLY A 260 3.01 38.02 18.18
CA GLY A 260 4.13 37.34 17.52
C GLY A 260 4.60 36.08 18.23
N GLU A 261 3.78 35.50 19.09
CA GLU A 261 4.10 34.34 19.93
C GLU A 261 3.97 33.01 19.21
N VAL A 262 3.17 32.91 18.13
CA VAL A 262 2.86 31.65 17.47
C VAL A 262 4.05 31.15 16.64
N LEU A 263 4.54 29.94 16.94
CA LEU A 263 5.52 29.20 16.15
C LEU A 263 4.85 28.23 15.19
N SER A 264 3.83 27.50 15.65
CA SER A 264 3.00 26.65 14.82
C SER A 264 1.55 26.63 15.33
N LEU A 265 0.63 26.35 14.42
CA LEU A 265 -0.80 26.22 14.71
C LEU A 265 -1.35 25.11 13.84
N HIS A 266 -1.93 24.08 14.46
CA HIS A 266 -2.52 22.96 13.73
C HIS A 266 -3.71 22.36 14.50
N SER A 267 -4.58 21.67 13.80
CA SER A 267 -5.63 20.85 14.41
C SER A 267 -5.01 19.65 15.13
N ASP A 268 -5.64 19.21 16.21
CA ASP A 268 -5.31 17.94 16.87
C ASP A 268 -5.90 16.80 16.04
N GLU A 269 -5.14 16.36 15.03
CA GLU A 269 -5.51 15.28 14.14
C GLU A 269 -4.69 14.03 14.52
N PRO A 270 -5.35 12.90 14.81
CA PRO A 270 -4.64 11.67 15.10
C PRO A 270 -3.92 11.18 13.84
N ASN A 271 -2.81 10.48 14.01
CA ASN A 271 -2.19 9.70 12.94
C ASN A 271 -2.97 8.39 12.71
N LEU A 272 -2.65 7.64 11.65
CA LEU A 272 -3.35 6.38 11.36
C LEU A 272 -3.17 5.32 12.47
N GLU A 273 -2.08 5.37 13.23
CA GLU A 273 -1.83 4.46 14.35
C GLU A 273 -2.80 4.72 15.50
N GLU A 274 -3.03 6.00 15.84
CA GLU A 274 -4.03 6.41 16.84
C GLU A 274 -5.44 6.07 16.38
N VAL A 275 -5.76 6.26 15.09
CA VAL A 275 -7.05 5.86 14.50
C VAL A 275 -7.24 4.34 14.62
N PHE A 276 -6.20 3.56 14.31
CA PHE A 276 -6.25 2.11 14.44
C PHE A 276 -6.49 1.68 15.90
N LEU A 277 -5.73 2.26 16.83
CA LEU A 277 -5.87 1.99 18.28
C LEU A 277 -7.28 2.34 18.78
N GLU A 278 -7.82 3.48 18.37
CA GLU A 278 -9.18 3.90 18.73
C GLU A 278 -10.24 2.90 18.22
N LEU A 279 -10.13 2.47 16.97
CA LEU A 279 -11.10 1.56 16.34
C LEU A 279 -11.00 0.11 16.81
N THR A 280 -9.82 -0.35 17.24
CA THR A 280 -9.59 -1.77 17.57
C THR A 280 -9.34 -2.04 19.04
N GLY A 281 -9.00 -1.00 19.82
CA GLY A 281 -8.58 -1.12 21.22
C GLY A 281 -7.26 -1.87 21.42
N LYS A 282 -6.48 -2.07 20.34
CA LYS A 282 -5.22 -2.82 20.35
C LYS A 282 -4.11 -1.99 19.70
N GLU A 283 -2.90 -2.06 20.23
CA GLU A 283 -1.72 -1.55 19.55
C GLU A 283 -1.42 -2.37 18.28
N PHE A 284 -0.74 -1.71 17.35
CA PHE A 284 -0.48 -2.24 16.00
C PHE A 284 0.67 -3.26 15.96
#